data_ff99f86af4e926252284d3fb2f0403cd
#
_entry.id   ff99f86af4e926252284d3fb2f0403cd
#
_cell.length_a   1.000
_cell.length_b   1.000
_cell.length_c   1.000
_cell.angle_alpha   90.00
_cell.angle_beta   90.00
_cell.angle_gamma   90.00
#
_symmetry.space_group_name_H-M   'P 1'
#
loop_
_entity.id
_entity.type
_entity.pdbx_description
1 polymer ?
#
loop_
_entity_poly.entity_id
_entity_poly.type
_entity_poly.pdbx_seq_one_letter_code
_entity_poly.pdbx_strand_id
1 'polypeptide(L)'
;MSSSPVSPPVPAQPYGRPPLRTVQVLDGAGSSAHVRSLTTGLAARGVRVTVCAPVRAEGEYDFTAAGAQFTPDAVSALRAACAAADVVHAHGVRAGMRAALALRGHRTPLVVSWHGDGPAARGALGRLAGLLERRVAKAAAVVLGASSDQVDQARLRGARDARLAPVAVPAAPAAPDEAAKARAELGAVERPLLVAVGSLVPHRGYSVLLDAAREWRDLDPSPLLVIAGEGPLRAGLSRRIEAEALPVRLLGRRRDAARLLAAADVAVLPSRWEPRALLAQEALRAGVALVATEVGGVPELVGDAAVLVPYGDPGALARAVSALLADPGRRADLAAAGRIQAATWPSEDDTVAQVLSVYDELMERAR
;
A
#
# COMPACT_ATOMS: atom_id res chain seq x y z
N MET A 1 -10.31 29.58 26.03
CA MET A 1 -9.22 30.01 25.14
C MET A 1 -8.14 28.94 25.21
N SER A 2 -8.17 28.02 24.27
CA SER A 2 -7.21 26.89 24.21
C SER A 2 -6.12 27.24 23.20
N SER A 3 -4.92 27.44 23.68
CA SER A 3 -3.73 27.68 22.85
C SER A 3 -3.23 26.36 22.29
N SER A 4 -3.33 26.18 20.98
CA SER A 4 -2.70 25.08 20.24
C SER A 4 -1.17 25.15 20.41
N PRO A 5 -0.48 24.02 20.58
CA PRO A 5 0.98 24.01 20.65
C PRO A 5 1.55 24.36 19.25
N VAL A 6 2.35 25.41 19.19
CA VAL A 6 3.15 25.79 18.04
C VAL A 6 4.26 24.74 17.90
N SER A 7 4.29 24.03 16.78
CA SER A 7 5.40 23.13 16.44
C SER A 7 6.72 23.89 16.45
N PRO A 8 7.82 23.32 16.98
CA PRO A 8 9.12 23.99 16.98
C PRO A 8 9.60 24.23 15.54
N PRO A 9 10.30 25.34 15.28
CA PRO A 9 10.84 25.65 13.97
C PRO A 9 11.85 24.57 13.55
N VAL A 10 11.71 24.07 12.32
CA VAL A 10 12.69 23.19 11.68
C VAL A 10 14.05 23.88 11.70
N PRO A 11 15.13 23.20 12.17
CA PRO A 11 16.46 23.81 12.18
C PRO A 11 16.86 24.16 10.74
N ALA A 12 17.21 25.43 10.51
CA ALA A 12 17.74 25.90 9.24
C ALA A 12 19.01 25.10 8.91
N GLN A 13 19.10 24.56 7.69
CA GLN A 13 20.32 23.90 7.22
C GLN A 13 21.52 24.84 7.35
N PRO A 14 22.69 24.33 7.76
CA PRO A 14 23.87 25.18 7.89
C PRO A 14 24.17 25.86 6.55
N TYR A 15 24.34 27.17 6.59
CA TYR A 15 24.66 28.03 5.44
C TYR A 15 25.76 27.41 4.56
N GLY A 16 25.47 27.11 3.29
CA GLY A 16 26.48 26.82 2.29
C GLY A 16 26.28 25.61 1.38
N ARG A 17 25.32 24.71 1.62
CA ARG A 17 25.07 23.58 0.71
C ARG A 17 23.86 23.86 -0.19
N PRO A 18 23.98 23.62 -1.52
CA PRO A 18 22.80 23.65 -2.39
C PRO A 18 21.80 22.58 -1.92
N PRO A 19 20.49 22.84 -2.04
CA PRO A 19 19.46 21.89 -1.64
C PRO A 19 19.60 20.58 -2.43
N LEU A 20 19.46 19.45 -1.74
CA LEU A 20 19.47 18.11 -2.32
C LEU A 20 18.41 18.01 -3.43
N ARG A 21 18.78 17.51 -4.60
CA ARG A 21 17.90 17.33 -5.76
C ARG A 21 17.61 15.85 -5.96
N THR A 22 16.33 15.47 -5.86
CA THR A 22 15.90 14.09 -6.04
C THR A 22 14.92 13.95 -7.19
N VAL A 23 14.97 12.80 -7.88
CA VAL A 23 13.99 12.41 -8.88
C VAL A 23 13.25 11.20 -8.39
N GLN A 24 11.93 11.31 -8.24
CA GLN A 24 11.03 10.20 -7.91
C GLN A 24 10.47 9.63 -9.22
N VAL A 25 10.73 8.36 -9.52
CA VAL A 25 10.32 7.73 -10.78
C VAL A 25 9.19 6.73 -10.52
N LEU A 26 8.05 6.91 -11.21
CA LEU A 26 6.89 6.02 -11.15
C LEU A 26 6.58 5.47 -12.55
N ASP A 27 5.95 4.28 -12.60
CA ASP A 27 5.47 3.65 -13.84
C ASP A 27 3.94 3.50 -13.89
N GLY A 28 3.23 3.86 -12.81
CA GLY A 28 1.78 3.75 -12.71
C GLY A 28 1.23 4.26 -11.39
N ALA A 29 -0.06 4.01 -11.13
CA ALA A 29 -0.78 4.55 -9.99
C ALA A 29 -0.53 3.81 -8.65
N GLY A 30 0.08 2.63 -8.66
CA GLY A 30 0.11 1.74 -7.48
C GLY A 30 0.86 2.28 -6.26
N SER A 31 1.87 3.15 -6.47
CA SER A 31 2.64 3.78 -5.39
C SER A 31 2.44 5.30 -5.29
N SER A 32 1.56 5.87 -6.11
CA SER A 32 1.42 7.33 -6.28
C SER A 32 1.01 8.05 -4.99
N ALA A 33 0.10 7.49 -4.19
CA ALA A 33 -0.29 8.10 -2.91
C ALA A 33 0.89 8.17 -1.93
N HIS A 34 1.68 7.11 -1.83
CA HIS A 34 2.90 7.09 -1.02
C HIS A 34 3.92 8.12 -1.53
N VAL A 35 4.17 8.17 -2.84
CA VAL A 35 5.11 9.12 -3.43
C VAL A 35 4.66 10.57 -3.23
N ARG A 36 3.35 10.83 -3.28
CA ARG A 36 2.80 12.16 -2.96
C ARG A 36 3.12 12.56 -1.52
N SER A 37 2.85 11.69 -0.56
CA SER A 37 3.17 11.90 0.86
C SER A 37 4.67 12.11 1.07
N LEU A 38 5.51 11.22 0.52
CA LEU A 38 6.97 11.33 0.56
C LEU A 38 7.45 12.66 -0.05
N THR A 39 6.88 13.08 -1.18
CA THR A 39 7.20 14.37 -1.84
C THR A 39 6.91 15.54 -0.93
N THR A 40 5.72 15.57 -0.32
CA THR A 40 5.34 16.64 0.62
C THR A 40 6.34 16.73 1.77
N GLY A 41 6.69 15.60 2.39
CA GLY A 41 7.62 15.58 3.51
C GLY A 41 9.06 15.94 3.13
N LEU A 42 9.55 15.53 1.96
CA LEU A 42 10.87 15.90 1.45
C LEU A 42 10.93 17.39 1.10
N ALA A 43 9.92 17.92 0.42
CA ALA A 43 9.85 19.35 0.06
C ALA A 43 9.80 20.23 1.32
N ALA A 44 9.03 19.84 2.34
CA ALA A 44 8.99 20.55 3.63
C ALA A 44 10.35 20.59 4.35
N ARG A 45 11.26 19.65 4.03
CA ARG A 45 12.64 19.60 4.54
C ARG A 45 13.67 20.26 3.61
N GLY A 46 13.21 20.99 2.61
CA GLY A 46 14.06 21.75 1.70
C GLY A 46 14.69 20.95 0.56
N VAL A 47 14.25 19.70 0.34
CA VAL A 47 14.69 18.89 -0.81
C VAL A 47 13.96 19.36 -2.07
N ARG A 48 14.70 19.54 -3.17
CA ARG A 48 14.10 19.79 -4.48
C ARG A 48 13.69 18.45 -5.11
N VAL A 49 12.39 18.22 -5.19
CA VAL A 49 11.83 16.97 -5.70
C VAL A 49 11.32 17.16 -7.12
N THR A 50 11.74 16.30 -8.04
CA THR A 50 11.13 16.14 -9.36
C THR A 50 10.41 14.81 -9.41
N VAL A 51 9.15 14.78 -9.82
CA VAL A 51 8.39 13.53 -10.00
C VAL A 51 8.27 13.24 -11.50
N CYS A 52 8.83 12.10 -11.94
CA CYS A 52 8.68 11.58 -13.29
C CYS A 52 7.63 10.48 -13.29
N ALA A 53 6.45 10.76 -13.85
CA ALA A 53 5.30 9.83 -13.84
C ALA A 53 4.43 9.97 -15.09
N PRO A 54 3.54 8.99 -15.39
CA PRO A 54 2.50 9.17 -16.39
C PRO A 54 1.61 10.39 -16.08
N VAL A 55 1.23 11.16 -17.10
CA VAL A 55 0.44 12.39 -16.96
C VAL A 55 -0.87 12.17 -16.18
N ARG A 56 -1.50 11.01 -16.35
CA ARG A 56 -2.72 10.64 -15.59
C ARG A 56 -2.47 10.59 -14.06
N ALA A 57 -1.25 10.23 -13.65
CA ALA A 57 -0.92 10.17 -12.23
C ALA A 57 -0.81 11.57 -11.62
N GLU A 58 -0.31 12.56 -12.36
CA GLU A 58 -0.35 13.96 -11.95
C GLU A 58 -1.79 14.46 -11.79
N GLY A 59 -2.66 14.19 -12.77
CA GLY A 59 -4.07 14.60 -12.70
C GLY A 59 -4.85 13.95 -11.54
N GLU A 60 -4.41 12.79 -11.04
CA GLU A 60 -5.07 12.08 -9.94
C GLU A 60 -4.48 12.46 -8.56
N TYR A 61 -3.16 12.66 -8.48
CA TYR A 61 -2.44 12.80 -7.21
C TYR A 61 -1.84 14.19 -6.96
N ASP A 62 -1.77 15.05 -7.97
CA ASP A 62 -1.31 16.45 -7.85
C ASP A 62 0.05 16.57 -7.11
N PHE A 63 1.09 16.02 -7.72
CA PHE A 63 2.45 16.08 -7.16
C PHE A 63 3.00 17.51 -7.14
N THR A 64 2.52 18.34 -8.06
CA THR A 64 2.89 19.77 -8.13
C THR A 64 2.40 20.49 -6.87
N ALA A 65 1.16 20.28 -6.43
CA ALA A 65 0.66 20.82 -5.16
C ALA A 65 1.36 20.22 -3.94
N ALA A 66 1.96 19.03 -4.05
CA ALA A 66 2.80 18.44 -3.01
C ALA A 66 4.21 19.07 -2.93
N GLY A 67 4.55 20.03 -3.79
CA GLY A 67 5.83 20.74 -3.82
C GLY A 67 6.86 20.15 -4.78
N ALA A 68 6.47 19.25 -5.69
CA ALA A 68 7.38 18.73 -6.72
C ALA A 68 7.34 19.53 -8.01
N GLN A 69 8.43 19.42 -8.76
CA GLN A 69 8.45 19.69 -10.19
C GLN A 69 7.95 18.42 -10.93
N PHE A 70 6.86 18.53 -11.68
CA PHE A 70 6.36 17.39 -12.45
C PHE A 70 7.04 17.30 -13.83
N THR A 71 7.34 16.09 -14.25
CA THR A 71 7.91 15.77 -15.57
C THR A 71 7.22 14.52 -16.11
N PRO A 72 6.68 14.54 -17.35
CA PRO A 72 6.15 13.35 -17.98
C PRO A 72 7.18 12.24 -18.08
N ASP A 73 6.72 10.97 -18.06
CA ASP A 73 7.56 9.78 -18.05
C ASP A 73 8.21 9.42 -19.41
N ALA A 74 8.33 10.40 -20.33
CA ALA A 74 9.04 10.24 -21.58
C ALA A 74 10.55 9.96 -21.34
N VAL A 75 11.15 9.11 -22.15
CA VAL A 75 12.54 8.65 -21.98
C VAL A 75 13.55 9.80 -21.96
N SER A 76 13.40 10.79 -22.86
CA SER A 76 14.28 11.96 -22.94
C SER A 76 14.16 12.84 -21.68
N ALA A 77 12.94 13.10 -21.24
CA ALA A 77 12.64 13.88 -20.05
C ALA A 77 13.19 13.19 -18.77
N LEU A 78 12.98 11.88 -18.65
CA LEU A 78 13.55 11.08 -17.54
C LEU A 78 15.08 11.15 -17.54
N ARG A 79 15.75 11.01 -18.68
CA ARG A 79 17.21 11.11 -18.76
C ARG A 79 17.71 12.49 -18.34
N ALA A 80 17.06 13.57 -18.80
CA ALA A 80 17.41 14.93 -18.43
C ALA A 80 17.23 15.17 -16.92
N ALA A 81 16.12 14.73 -16.34
CA ALA A 81 15.87 14.83 -14.91
C ALA A 81 16.91 14.03 -14.09
N CYS A 82 17.20 12.78 -14.47
CA CYS A 82 18.20 11.93 -13.80
C CYS A 82 19.62 12.52 -13.88
N ALA A 83 19.99 13.16 -14.99
CA ALA A 83 21.30 13.78 -15.14
C ALA A 83 21.50 15.00 -14.23
N ALA A 84 20.42 15.68 -13.85
CA ALA A 84 20.43 16.84 -12.96
C ALA A 84 20.25 16.50 -11.48
N ALA A 85 19.98 15.23 -11.15
CA ALA A 85 19.69 14.77 -9.80
C ALA A 85 20.94 14.37 -9.02
N ASP A 86 20.90 14.54 -7.71
CA ASP A 86 21.90 14.04 -6.78
C ASP A 86 21.58 12.59 -6.37
N VAL A 87 20.27 12.23 -6.28
CA VAL A 87 19.77 10.88 -6.03
C VAL A 87 18.54 10.62 -6.91
N VAL A 88 18.43 9.42 -7.48
CA VAL A 88 17.24 8.96 -8.19
C VAL A 88 16.58 7.86 -7.36
N HIS A 89 15.29 8.00 -7.07
CA HIS A 89 14.50 7.03 -6.34
C HIS A 89 13.36 6.51 -7.20
N ALA A 90 13.38 5.25 -7.53
CA ALA A 90 12.37 4.59 -8.35
C ALA A 90 11.42 3.75 -7.50
N HIS A 91 10.13 3.80 -7.79
CA HIS A 91 9.07 3.10 -7.07
C HIS A 91 8.55 1.92 -7.89
N GLY A 92 9.03 0.73 -7.58
CA GLY A 92 8.73 -0.53 -8.27
C GLY A 92 9.80 -0.95 -9.28
N VAL A 93 9.76 -2.23 -9.67
CA VAL A 93 10.78 -2.85 -10.54
C VAL A 93 10.81 -2.22 -11.93
N ARG A 94 9.66 -1.89 -12.52
CA ARG A 94 9.59 -1.27 -13.86
C ARG A 94 10.17 0.15 -13.85
N ALA A 95 9.78 0.96 -12.86
CA ALA A 95 10.36 2.28 -12.65
C ALA A 95 11.87 2.19 -12.40
N GLY A 96 12.32 1.23 -11.59
CA GLY A 96 13.72 0.93 -11.33
C GLY A 96 14.50 0.58 -12.59
N MET A 97 13.93 -0.23 -13.49
CA MET A 97 14.57 -0.55 -14.77
C MET A 97 14.71 0.69 -15.67
N ARG A 98 13.66 1.51 -15.75
CA ARG A 98 13.68 2.76 -16.54
C ARG A 98 14.72 3.73 -15.99
N ALA A 99 14.76 3.91 -14.66
CA ALA A 99 15.75 4.73 -13.98
C ALA A 99 17.19 4.21 -14.22
N ALA A 100 17.42 2.90 -14.08
CA ALA A 100 18.72 2.27 -14.31
C ALA A 100 19.20 2.44 -15.78
N LEU A 101 18.27 2.42 -16.75
CA LEU A 101 18.60 2.72 -18.16
C LEU A 101 18.89 4.21 -18.39
N ALA A 102 18.14 5.11 -17.75
CA ALA A 102 18.34 6.55 -17.84
C ALA A 102 19.68 6.97 -17.22
N LEU A 103 20.13 6.29 -16.18
CA LEU A 103 21.36 6.55 -15.45
C LEU A 103 22.62 5.95 -16.11
N ARG A 104 22.50 5.25 -17.25
CA ARG A 104 23.70 4.75 -17.94
C ARG A 104 24.68 5.86 -18.28
N GLY A 105 25.92 5.71 -17.80
CA GLY A 105 26.97 6.71 -17.96
C GLY A 105 26.98 7.81 -16.88
N HIS A 106 26.05 7.79 -15.93
CA HIS A 106 26.01 8.69 -14.79
C HIS A 106 26.44 8.00 -13.49
N ARG A 107 26.99 8.76 -12.55
CA ARG A 107 27.38 8.27 -11.21
C ARG A 107 26.30 8.47 -10.15
N THR A 108 25.16 9.06 -10.52
CA THR A 108 24.04 9.34 -9.62
C THR A 108 23.51 8.03 -9.03
N PRO A 109 23.44 7.89 -7.70
CA PRO A 109 22.97 6.67 -7.05
C PRO A 109 21.48 6.45 -7.29
N LEU A 110 21.11 5.17 -7.49
CA LEU A 110 19.74 4.72 -7.65
C LEU A 110 19.26 4.05 -6.35
N VAL A 111 18.20 4.58 -5.77
CA VAL A 111 17.40 3.93 -4.72
C VAL A 111 16.17 3.31 -5.37
N VAL A 112 15.77 2.12 -4.94
CA VAL A 112 14.55 1.47 -5.44
C VAL A 112 13.68 1.03 -4.28
N SER A 113 12.49 1.63 -4.15
CA SER A 113 11.44 1.09 -3.28
C SER A 113 10.77 -0.08 -3.98
N TRP A 114 10.85 -1.25 -3.37
CA TRP A 114 10.29 -2.47 -3.90
C TRP A 114 8.84 -2.61 -3.48
N HIS A 115 7.93 -2.26 -4.39
CA HIS A 115 6.49 -2.40 -4.20
C HIS A 115 5.95 -3.58 -5.02
N GLY A 116 6.60 -4.75 -4.94
CA GLY A 116 6.34 -5.88 -5.82
C GLY A 116 4.87 -6.33 -5.87
N ASP A 117 4.47 -6.84 -7.03
CA ASP A 117 3.12 -7.37 -7.30
C ASP A 117 2.97 -8.84 -6.84
N GLY A 118 3.82 -9.29 -5.91
CA GLY A 118 3.83 -10.67 -5.44
C GLY A 118 4.74 -11.60 -6.24
N PRO A 119 4.75 -12.89 -5.88
CA PRO A 119 5.58 -13.87 -6.57
C PRO A 119 5.24 -13.90 -8.06
N ALA A 120 6.28 -13.77 -8.88
CA ALA A 120 6.18 -13.68 -10.33
C ALA A 120 5.29 -14.79 -10.91
N ALA A 121 4.56 -14.46 -11.97
CA ALA A 121 3.80 -15.44 -12.76
C ALA A 121 4.67 -16.66 -13.08
N ARG A 122 4.08 -17.87 -13.12
CA ARG A 122 4.80 -19.09 -13.50
C ARG A 122 5.15 -19.10 -14.99
N GLY A 123 6.21 -19.82 -15.39
CA GLY A 123 6.59 -19.98 -16.78
C GLY A 123 7.54 -18.91 -17.31
N ALA A 124 7.52 -18.66 -18.63
CA ALA A 124 8.45 -17.75 -19.31
C ALA A 124 8.33 -16.28 -18.82
N LEU A 125 7.10 -15.80 -18.58
CA LEU A 125 6.84 -14.45 -18.04
C LEU A 125 7.42 -14.28 -16.63
N GLY A 126 7.33 -15.32 -15.79
CA GLY A 126 7.92 -15.28 -14.45
C GLY A 126 9.45 -15.27 -14.49
N ARG A 127 10.07 -16.00 -15.42
CA ARG A 127 11.53 -15.95 -15.64
C ARG A 127 11.97 -14.56 -16.09
N LEU A 128 11.24 -13.94 -17.02
CA LEU A 128 11.53 -12.58 -17.48
C LEU A 128 11.41 -11.56 -16.35
N ALA A 129 10.33 -11.62 -15.55
CA ALA A 129 10.16 -10.78 -14.38
C ALA A 129 11.33 -10.94 -13.41
N GLY A 130 11.73 -12.18 -13.09
CA GLY A 130 12.88 -12.45 -12.23
C GLY A 130 14.21 -11.92 -12.78
N LEU A 131 14.40 -11.89 -14.10
CA LEU A 131 15.58 -11.28 -14.72
C LEU A 131 15.55 -9.74 -14.58
N LEU A 132 14.39 -9.12 -14.74
CA LEU A 132 14.23 -7.69 -14.53
C LEU A 132 14.49 -7.30 -13.08
N GLU A 133 13.89 -8.02 -12.12
CA GLU A 133 14.13 -7.86 -10.69
C GLU A 133 15.63 -7.94 -10.36
N ARG A 134 16.30 -8.98 -10.88
CA ARG A 134 17.74 -9.16 -10.67
C ARG A 134 18.59 -8.02 -11.23
N ARG A 135 18.22 -7.49 -12.41
CA ARG A 135 18.93 -6.34 -13.00
C ARG A 135 18.74 -5.09 -12.18
N VAL A 136 17.52 -4.83 -11.74
CA VAL A 136 17.18 -3.67 -10.90
C VAL A 136 17.86 -3.78 -9.54
N ALA A 137 17.78 -4.92 -8.86
CA ALA A 137 18.42 -5.16 -7.58
C ALA A 137 19.94 -4.92 -7.62
N LYS A 138 20.61 -5.36 -8.72
CA LYS A 138 22.05 -5.15 -8.91
C LYS A 138 22.42 -3.72 -9.30
N ALA A 139 21.53 -2.99 -9.97
CA ALA A 139 21.74 -1.61 -10.37
C ALA A 139 21.51 -0.62 -9.23
N ALA A 140 20.66 -0.97 -8.28
CA ALA A 140 20.35 -0.14 -7.13
C ALA A 140 21.54 -0.04 -6.17
N ALA A 141 21.82 1.16 -5.68
CA ALA A 141 22.71 1.38 -4.55
C ALA A 141 22.07 0.88 -3.24
N VAL A 142 20.77 1.14 -3.08
CA VAL A 142 19.95 0.66 -1.96
C VAL A 142 18.59 0.21 -2.49
N VAL A 143 18.11 -0.95 -2.01
CA VAL A 143 16.72 -1.40 -2.21
C VAL A 143 15.98 -1.26 -0.89
N LEU A 144 14.80 -0.63 -0.94
CA LEU A 144 13.91 -0.44 0.20
C LEU A 144 12.71 -1.39 0.07
N GLY A 145 12.56 -2.34 0.98
CA GLY A 145 11.43 -3.27 1.03
C GLY A 145 10.41 -2.83 2.08
N ALA A 146 9.12 -2.90 1.76
CA ALA A 146 8.05 -2.53 2.69
C ALA A 146 7.78 -3.61 3.77
N SER A 147 8.35 -4.82 3.61
CA SER A 147 8.28 -5.95 4.54
C SER A 147 9.56 -6.77 4.50
N SER A 148 9.77 -7.60 5.53
CA SER A 148 10.98 -8.42 5.66
C SER A 148 11.12 -9.42 4.50
N ASP A 149 10.01 -10.01 4.02
CA ASP A 149 10.04 -10.93 2.87
C ASP A 149 10.49 -10.21 1.58
N GLN A 150 10.14 -8.94 1.39
CA GLN A 150 10.63 -8.14 0.26
C GLN A 150 12.14 -7.84 0.36
N VAL A 151 12.63 -7.58 1.56
CA VAL A 151 14.07 -7.38 1.80
C VAL A 151 14.84 -8.66 1.44
N ASP A 152 14.35 -9.80 1.87
CA ASP A 152 14.97 -11.10 1.59
C ASP A 152 14.89 -11.44 0.09
N GLN A 153 13.77 -11.17 -0.55
CA GLN A 153 13.66 -11.30 -2.00
C GLN A 153 14.66 -10.41 -2.74
N ALA A 154 14.80 -9.14 -2.33
CA ALA A 154 15.77 -8.24 -2.95
C ALA A 154 17.21 -8.78 -2.81
N ARG A 155 17.58 -9.32 -1.64
CA ARG A 155 18.87 -9.99 -1.39
C ARG A 155 19.06 -11.20 -2.29
N LEU A 156 18.07 -12.08 -2.39
CA LEU A 156 18.07 -13.24 -3.29
C LEU A 156 18.20 -12.83 -4.77
N ARG A 157 17.70 -11.67 -5.15
CA ARG A 157 17.86 -11.08 -6.50
C ARG A 157 19.22 -10.41 -6.69
N GLY A 158 20.03 -10.30 -5.65
CA GLY A 158 21.39 -9.78 -5.70
C GLY A 158 21.52 -8.29 -5.39
N ALA A 159 20.59 -7.73 -4.61
CA ALA A 159 20.76 -6.41 -4.01
C ALA A 159 21.95 -6.43 -3.04
N ARG A 160 22.83 -5.43 -3.15
CA ARG A 160 24.01 -5.29 -2.27
C ARG A 160 23.65 -4.71 -0.91
N ASP A 161 22.67 -3.82 -0.90
CA ASP A 161 22.13 -3.18 0.28
C ASP A 161 20.59 -3.22 0.17
N ALA A 162 19.95 -3.98 1.03
CA ALA A 162 18.49 -4.09 1.08
C ALA A 162 18.02 -3.86 2.52
N ARG A 163 17.15 -2.86 2.69
CA ARG A 163 16.70 -2.37 4.00
C ARG A 163 15.19 -2.39 4.11
N LEU A 164 14.69 -2.65 5.32
CA LEU A 164 13.29 -2.51 5.64
C LEU A 164 12.92 -1.03 5.69
N ALA A 165 11.93 -0.64 4.91
CA ALA A 165 11.37 0.71 4.88
C ALA A 165 9.85 0.63 4.74
N PRO A 166 9.13 0.41 5.85
CA PRO A 166 7.68 0.28 5.83
C PRO A 166 7.03 1.57 5.35
N VAL A 167 6.06 1.43 4.45
CA VAL A 167 5.27 2.56 3.94
C VAL A 167 4.19 2.90 4.95
N ALA A 168 4.20 4.13 5.44
CA ALA A 168 3.11 4.66 6.24
C ALA A 168 1.90 5.01 5.36
N VAL A 169 0.72 4.87 5.94
CA VAL A 169 -0.56 5.26 5.34
C VAL A 169 -1.12 6.42 6.15
N PRO A 170 -1.60 7.49 5.49
CA PRO A 170 -2.29 8.57 6.19
C PRO A 170 -3.43 8.03 7.05
N ALA A 171 -3.53 8.49 8.29
CA ALA A 171 -4.69 8.20 9.13
C ALA A 171 -5.88 9.01 8.61
N ALA A 172 -6.93 8.32 8.19
CA ALA A 172 -8.20 8.95 7.82
C ALA A 172 -9.28 8.47 8.80
N PRO A 173 -9.44 9.14 9.96
CA PRO A 173 -10.51 8.79 10.89
C PRO A 173 -11.88 9.13 10.26
N ALA A 174 -12.81 8.17 10.29
CA ALA A 174 -14.20 8.44 9.97
C ALA A 174 -14.94 8.89 11.23
N ALA A 175 -15.83 9.86 11.09
CA ALA A 175 -16.70 10.27 12.19
C ALA A 175 -17.73 9.16 12.51
N PRO A 176 -18.10 8.95 13.79
CA PRO A 176 -19.06 7.91 14.17
C PRO A 176 -20.39 7.98 13.41
N ASP A 177 -20.92 9.17 13.18
CA ASP A 177 -22.17 9.39 12.44
C ASP A 177 -22.09 8.92 10.98
N GLU A 178 -20.90 8.92 10.40
CA GLU A 178 -20.68 8.46 9.03
C GLU A 178 -20.73 6.93 8.90
N ALA A 179 -20.36 6.18 9.95
CA ALA A 179 -20.48 4.74 9.98
C ALA A 179 -21.96 4.30 9.95
N ALA A 180 -22.81 4.92 10.76
CA ALA A 180 -24.25 4.65 10.78
C ALA A 180 -24.92 4.97 9.43
N LYS A 181 -24.56 6.10 8.82
CA LYS A 181 -25.01 6.48 7.47
C LYS A 181 -24.58 5.44 6.42
N ALA A 182 -23.33 4.99 6.47
CA ALA A 182 -22.83 3.99 5.52
C ALA A 182 -23.61 2.67 5.65
N ARG A 183 -23.91 2.21 6.87
CA ARG A 183 -24.74 1.02 7.09
C ARG A 183 -26.14 1.16 6.51
N ALA A 184 -26.78 2.32 6.73
CA ALA A 184 -28.11 2.60 6.19
C ALA A 184 -28.11 2.62 4.65
N GLU A 185 -27.17 3.31 4.01
CA GLU A 185 -27.02 3.36 2.56
C GLU A 185 -26.77 1.98 1.94
N LEU A 186 -26.09 1.11 2.67
CA LEU A 186 -25.80 -0.25 2.23
C LEU A 186 -26.93 -1.25 2.56
N GLY A 187 -27.96 -0.84 3.33
CA GLY A 187 -29.00 -1.74 3.80
C GLY A 187 -28.48 -2.81 4.78
N ALA A 188 -27.48 -2.44 5.60
CA ALA A 188 -26.82 -3.33 6.55
C ALA A 188 -27.08 -2.91 8.02
N VAL A 189 -28.24 -2.27 8.32
CA VAL A 189 -28.61 -1.84 9.68
C VAL A 189 -28.83 -3.06 10.56
N GLU A 190 -29.66 -4.00 10.08
CA GLU A 190 -30.11 -5.19 10.85
C GLU A 190 -29.27 -6.46 10.53
N ARG A 191 -28.16 -6.34 9.81
CA ARG A 191 -27.33 -7.49 9.41
C ARG A 191 -25.84 -7.17 9.51
N PRO A 192 -24.99 -8.18 9.76
CA PRO A 192 -23.56 -7.98 9.80
C PRO A 192 -23.01 -7.46 8.47
N LEU A 193 -22.04 -6.55 8.54
CA LEU A 193 -21.37 -5.95 7.39
C LEU A 193 -19.92 -6.39 7.31
N LEU A 194 -19.57 -7.07 6.23
CA LEU A 194 -18.21 -7.47 5.87
C LEU A 194 -17.68 -6.51 4.81
N VAL A 195 -16.45 -6.05 4.95
CA VAL A 195 -15.84 -5.10 4.00
C VAL A 195 -14.52 -5.64 3.47
N ALA A 196 -14.37 -5.63 2.13
CA ALA A 196 -13.11 -5.84 1.45
C ALA A 196 -12.84 -4.67 0.50
N VAL A 197 -11.60 -4.18 0.44
CA VAL A 197 -11.22 -3.03 -0.39
C VAL A 197 -9.96 -3.37 -1.18
N GLY A 198 -9.98 -3.08 -2.48
CA GLY A 198 -8.80 -3.24 -3.33
C GLY A 198 -9.14 -3.42 -4.81
N SER A 199 -8.14 -3.31 -5.68
CA SER A 199 -8.31 -3.52 -7.12
C SER A 199 -8.76 -4.95 -7.43
N LEU A 200 -9.71 -5.09 -8.36
CA LEU A 200 -10.29 -6.39 -8.74
C LEU A 200 -9.38 -7.13 -9.73
N VAL A 201 -8.25 -7.65 -9.21
CA VAL A 201 -7.21 -8.37 -9.95
C VAL A 201 -6.97 -9.77 -9.36
N PRO A 202 -6.40 -10.72 -10.14
CA PRO A 202 -6.33 -12.14 -9.72
C PRO A 202 -5.63 -12.38 -8.38
N HIS A 203 -4.56 -11.66 -8.08
CA HIS A 203 -3.79 -11.88 -6.85
C HIS A 203 -4.47 -11.36 -5.57
N ARG A 204 -5.57 -10.60 -5.68
CA ARG A 204 -6.36 -10.12 -4.54
C ARG A 204 -7.33 -11.15 -3.98
N GLY A 205 -7.43 -12.35 -4.55
CA GLY A 205 -8.12 -13.48 -3.96
C GLY A 205 -9.66 -13.40 -3.90
N TYR A 206 -10.29 -12.47 -4.62
CA TYR A 206 -11.75 -12.29 -4.55
C TYR A 206 -12.54 -13.52 -4.98
N SER A 207 -11.99 -14.39 -5.83
CA SER A 207 -12.65 -15.67 -6.18
C SER A 207 -12.77 -16.58 -4.96
N VAL A 208 -11.72 -16.67 -4.13
CA VAL A 208 -11.72 -17.43 -2.87
C VAL A 208 -12.70 -16.81 -1.87
N LEU A 209 -12.78 -15.48 -1.83
CA LEU A 209 -13.73 -14.76 -0.98
C LEU A 209 -15.18 -15.04 -1.39
N LEU A 210 -15.50 -15.14 -2.69
CA LEU A 210 -16.84 -15.54 -3.15
C LEU A 210 -17.14 -17.02 -2.82
N ASP A 211 -16.13 -17.91 -2.86
CA ASP A 211 -16.30 -19.28 -2.42
C ASP A 211 -16.67 -19.35 -0.92
N ALA A 212 -15.99 -18.57 -0.08
CA ALA A 212 -16.31 -18.45 1.33
C ALA A 212 -17.72 -17.85 1.56
N ALA A 213 -18.13 -16.89 0.75
CA ALA A 213 -19.42 -16.21 0.88
C ALA A 213 -20.63 -17.15 0.65
N ARG A 214 -20.44 -18.30 0.01
CA ARG A 214 -21.50 -19.33 -0.11
C ARG A 214 -21.95 -19.84 1.25
N GLU A 215 -21.02 -20.04 2.20
CA GLU A 215 -21.32 -20.53 3.54
C GLU A 215 -22.09 -19.50 4.37
N TRP A 216 -21.97 -18.20 4.04
CA TRP A 216 -22.66 -17.14 4.79
C TRP A 216 -24.09 -16.87 4.31
N ARG A 217 -24.45 -17.35 3.13
CA ARG A 217 -25.79 -17.15 2.56
C ARG A 217 -26.91 -17.64 3.45
N ASP A 218 -26.68 -18.78 4.11
CA ASP A 218 -27.67 -19.48 4.89
C ASP A 218 -27.60 -19.14 6.39
N LEU A 219 -26.78 -18.14 6.79
CA LEU A 219 -26.77 -17.61 8.16
C LEU A 219 -27.98 -16.69 8.39
N ASP A 220 -28.44 -16.61 9.63
CA ASP A 220 -29.52 -15.72 10.06
C ASP A 220 -29.05 -14.82 11.23
N PRO A 221 -28.93 -13.50 11.03
CA PRO A 221 -29.04 -12.79 9.75
C PRO A 221 -27.85 -13.07 8.83
N SER A 222 -28.13 -13.27 7.52
CA SER A 222 -27.08 -13.40 6.51
C SER A 222 -26.26 -12.12 6.41
N PRO A 223 -24.92 -12.15 6.57
CA PRO A 223 -24.10 -10.96 6.46
C PRO A 223 -24.10 -10.38 5.04
N LEU A 224 -23.93 -9.08 4.92
CA LEU A 224 -23.64 -8.44 3.65
C LEU A 224 -22.14 -8.27 3.47
N LEU A 225 -21.55 -8.85 2.43
CA LEU A 225 -20.20 -8.56 2.01
C LEU A 225 -20.21 -7.42 0.97
N VAL A 226 -19.51 -6.33 1.23
CA VAL A 226 -19.26 -5.30 0.23
C VAL A 226 -17.80 -5.33 -0.22
N ILE A 227 -17.59 -5.26 -1.54
CA ILE A 227 -16.26 -5.19 -2.14
C ILE A 227 -16.13 -3.85 -2.86
N ALA A 228 -15.26 -2.98 -2.35
CA ALA A 228 -14.98 -1.68 -2.94
C ALA A 228 -13.70 -1.76 -3.78
N GLY A 229 -13.83 -1.52 -5.08
CA GLY A 229 -12.71 -1.56 -6.02
C GLY A 229 -13.15 -1.71 -7.46
N GLU A 230 -12.20 -1.52 -8.37
CA GLU A 230 -12.35 -1.70 -9.80
C GLU A 230 -11.21 -2.57 -10.37
N GLY A 231 -11.47 -3.20 -11.50
CA GLY A 231 -10.46 -4.00 -12.16
C GLY A 231 -11.03 -5.02 -13.15
N PRO A 232 -10.15 -5.73 -13.88
CA PRO A 232 -10.54 -6.63 -14.95
C PRO A 232 -11.44 -7.81 -14.51
N LEU A 233 -11.42 -8.16 -13.22
CA LEU A 233 -12.27 -9.25 -12.72
C LEU A 233 -13.73 -8.84 -12.45
N ARG A 234 -14.09 -7.54 -12.49
CA ARG A 234 -15.41 -7.03 -12.11
C ARG A 234 -16.55 -7.81 -12.78
N ALA A 235 -16.52 -7.92 -14.11
CA ALA A 235 -17.59 -8.57 -14.87
C ALA A 235 -17.75 -10.07 -14.53
N GLY A 236 -16.62 -10.76 -14.29
CA GLY A 236 -16.62 -12.16 -13.87
C GLY A 236 -17.17 -12.36 -12.47
N LEU A 237 -16.78 -11.51 -11.53
CA LEU A 237 -17.28 -11.53 -10.17
C LEU A 237 -18.78 -11.20 -10.11
N SER A 238 -19.26 -10.19 -10.87
CA SER A 238 -20.67 -9.81 -10.93
C SER A 238 -21.56 -10.98 -11.41
N ARG A 239 -21.19 -11.59 -12.55
CA ARG A 239 -21.93 -12.77 -13.06
C ARG A 239 -21.99 -13.89 -12.05
N ARG A 240 -20.90 -14.13 -11.32
CA ARG A 240 -20.85 -15.18 -10.31
C ARG A 240 -21.72 -14.87 -9.10
N ILE A 241 -21.69 -13.62 -8.62
CA ILE A 241 -22.53 -13.15 -7.50
C ILE A 241 -24.00 -13.35 -7.84
N GLU A 242 -24.42 -12.98 -9.05
CA GLU A 242 -25.80 -13.13 -9.52
C GLU A 242 -26.20 -14.61 -9.68
N ALA A 243 -25.38 -15.41 -10.38
CA ALA A 243 -25.67 -16.81 -10.66
C ALA A 243 -25.76 -17.68 -9.39
N GLU A 244 -24.97 -17.35 -8.36
CA GLU A 244 -24.89 -18.08 -7.10
C GLU A 244 -25.74 -17.44 -5.98
N ALA A 245 -26.46 -16.34 -6.27
CA ALA A 245 -27.25 -15.56 -5.32
C ALA A 245 -26.47 -15.24 -4.02
N LEU A 246 -25.21 -14.81 -4.16
CA LEU A 246 -24.34 -14.54 -3.02
C LEU A 246 -24.73 -13.24 -2.31
N PRO A 247 -24.59 -13.16 -0.97
CA PRO A 247 -24.85 -11.93 -0.19
C PRO A 247 -23.70 -10.92 -0.36
N VAL A 248 -23.35 -10.61 -1.61
CA VAL A 248 -22.17 -9.80 -1.98
C VAL A 248 -22.58 -8.66 -2.89
N ARG A 249 -22.01 -7.46 -2.66
CA ARG A 249 -22.21 -6.28 -3.49
C ARG A 249 -20.87 -5.67 -3.93
N LEU A 250 -20.69 -5.46 -5.23
CA LEU A 250 -19.55 -4.73 -5.81
C LEU A 250 -19.88 -3.24 -5.86
N LEU A 251 -19.16 -2.42 -5.08
CA LEU A 251 -19.43 -0.98 -4.96
C LEU A 251 -18.73 -0.12 -6.02
N GLY A 252 -17.81 -0.71 -6.82
CA GLY A 252 -16.95 0.07 -7.68
C GLY A 252 -15.86 0.80 -6.91
N ARG A 253 -15.18 1.74 -7.58
CA ARG A 253 -14.13 2.57 -6.95
C ARG A 253 -14.75 3.51 -5.93
N ARG A 254 -14.24 3.47 -4.69
CA ARG A 254 -14.68 4.32 -3.58
C ARG A 254 -13.52 5.16 -3.09
N ARG A 255 -13.78 6.43 -2.75
CA ARG A 255 -12.80 7.33 -2.11
C ARG A 255 -12.99 7.40 -0.59
N ASP A 256 -14.07 6.84 -0.09
CA ASP A 256 -14.49 6.81 1.31
C ASP A 256 -14.29 5.43 1.96
N ALA A 257 -13.18 4.74 1.62
CA ALA A 257 -12.86 3.42 2.18
C ALA A 257 -12.82 3.43 3.72
N ALA A 258 -12.29 4.50 4.33
CA ALA A 258 -12.28 4.67 5.78
C ALA A 258 -13.69 4.66 6.38
N ARG A 259 -14.66 5.30 5.70
CA ARG A 259 -16.08 5.31 6.10
C ARG A 259 -16.70 3.90 6.02
N LEU A 260 -16.40 3.18 4.95
CA LEU A 260 -16.85 1.78 4.79
C LEU A 260 -16.28 0.88 5.89
N LEU A 261 -14.98 1.02 6.19
CA LEU A 261 -14.33 0.28 7.25
C LEU A 261 -14.91 0.60 8.62
N ALA A 262 -15.10 1.87 8.94
CA ALA A 262 -15.70 2.27 10.22
C ALA A 262 -17.12 1.71 10.43
N ALA A 263 -17.83 1.38 9.34
CA ALA A 263 -19.15 0.76 9.37
C ALA A 263 -19.11 -0.77 9.47
N ALA A 264 -17.95 -1.40 9.24
CA ALA A 264 -17.80 -2.84 9.15
C ALA A 264 -17.78 -3.54 10.51
N ASP A 265 -18.37 -4.74 10.59
CA ASP A 265 -18.19 -5.66 11.71
C ASP A 265 -16.87 -6.44 11.57
N VAL A 266 -16.51 -6.80 10.33
CA VAL A 266 -15.25 -7.49 10.02
C VAL A 266 -14.72 -7.00 8.67
N ALA A 267 -13.43 -6.68 8.63
CA ALA A 267 -12.69 -6.48 7.37
C ALA A 267 -12.09 -7.81 6.89
N VAL A 268 -12.07 -8.03 5.57
CA VAL A 268 -11.57 -9.28 4.99
C VAL A 268 -10.52 -9.00 3.93
N LEU A 269 -9.33 -9.59 4.09
CA LEU A 269 -8.19 -9.48 3.17
C LEU A 269 -7.83 -10.87 2.61
N PRO A 270 -8.40 -11.31 1.47
CA PRO A 270 -8.23 -12.67 0.95
C PRO A 270 -7.05 -12.81 -0.02
N SER A 271 -6.11 -11.88 -0.01
CA SER A 271 -5.05 -11.76 -1.01
C SER A 271 -4.13 -12.97 -1.05
N ARG A 272 -3.64 -13.30 -2.26
CA ARG A 272 -2.61 -14.32 -2.48
C ARG A 272 -1.23 -13.89 -1.97
N TRP A 273 -0.99 -12.61 -1.97
CA TRP A 273 0.25 -12.01 -1.49
C TRP A 273 0.07 -10.50 -1.29
N GLU A 274 0.68 -9.97 -0.25
CA GLU A 274 0.70 -8.56 0.11
C GLU A 274 2.04 -8.21 0.77
N PRO A 275 2.74 -7.19 0.30
CA PRO A 275 3.96 -6.76 0.98
C PRO A 275 3.63 -5.98 2.26
N ARG A 276 2.70 -5.03 2.13
CA ARG A 276 2.19 -4.24 3.26
C ARG A 276 0.76 -3.82 2.93
N ALA A 277 -0.18 -4.64 3.37
CA ALA A 277 -1.59 -4.52 3.05
C ALA A 277 -2.19 -3.20 3.55
N LEU A 278 -2.59 -2.32 2.62
CA LEU A 278 -3.25 -1.05 2.93
C LEU A 278 -4.53 -1.25 3.71
N LEU A 279 -5.39 -2.19 3.25
CA LEU A 279 -6.64 -2.53 3.93
C LEU A 279 -6.41 -2.95 5.38
N ALA A 280 -5.39 -3.78 5.64
CA ALA A 280 -5.07 -4.22 7.00
C ALA A 280 -4.67 -3.02 7.88
N GLN A 281 -3.83 -2.11 7.37
CA GLN A 281 -3.44 -0.91 8.11
C GLN A 281 -4.65 -0.02 8.43
N GLU A 282 -5.53 0.19 7.46
CA GLU A 282 -6.73 1.00 7.64
C GLU A 282 -7.72 0.34 8.62
N ALA A 283 -7.94 -0.98 8.51
CA ALA A 283 -8.83 -1.73 9.39
C ALA A 283 -8.35 -1.70 10.85
N LEU A 284 -7.05 -2.00 11.10
CA LEU A 284 -6.50 -2.00 12.44
C LEU A 284 -6.53 -0.59 13.07
N ARG A 285 -6.21 0.45 12.31
CA ARG A 285 -6.32 1.85 12.78
C ARG A 285 -7.76 2.25 13.11
N ALA A 286 -8.71 1.82 12.29
CA ALA A 286 -10.13 2.06 12.54
C ALA A 286 -10.68 1.23 13.73
N GLY A 287 -9.90 0.25 14.23
CA GLY A 287 -10.36 -0.67 15.26
C GLY A 287 -11.45 -1.60 14.75
N VAL A 288 -11.27 -2.14 13.55
CA VAL A 288 -12.16 -3.13 12.94
C VAL A 288 -11.47 -4.49 12.97
N ALA A 289 -12.18 -5.51 13.45
CA ALA A 289 -11.67 -6.88 13.45
C ALA A 289 -11.32 -7.30 12.01
N LEU A 290 -10.14 -7.91 11.82
CA LEU A 290 -9.62 -8.30 10.53
C LEU A 290 -9.47 -9.82 10.43
N VAL A 291 -9.95 -10.39 9.33
CA VAL A 291 -9.57 -11.73 8.87
C VAL A 291 -8.72 -11.56 7.62
N ALA A 292 -7.50 -12.09 7.63
CA ALA A 292 -6.56 -11.94 6.53
C ALA A 292 -5.89 -13.26 6.18
N THR A 293 -5.46 -13.40 4.93
CA THR A 293 -4.59 -14.52 4.53
C THR A 293 -3.18 -14.34 5.08
N GLU A 294 -2.59 -15.43 5.56
CA GLU A 294 -1.22 -15.50 6.07
C GLU A 294 -0.21 -15.51 4.90
N VAL A 295 0.06 -14.33 4.33
CA VAL A 295 0.89 -14.19 3.12
C VAL A 295 1.76 -12.94 3.15
N GLY A 296 2.96 -13.04 2.58
CA GLY A 296 3.89 -11.91 2.43
C GLY A 296 4.17 -11.20 3.75
N GLY A 297 4.07 -9.89 3.78
CA GLY A 297 4.26 -9.08 4.98
C GLY A 297 3.03 -8.94 5.90
N VAL A 298 1.91 -9.66 5.62
CA VAL A 298 0.70 -9.55 6.45
C VAL A 298 0.93 -10.00 7.89
N PRO A 299 1.55 -11.16 8.16
CA PRO A 299 1.80 -11.59 9.55
C PRO A 299 2.65 -10.59 10.34
N GLU A 300 3.73 -10.08 9.74
CA GLU A 300 4.60 -9.05 10.34
C GLU A 300 3.82 -7.76 10.63
N LEU A 301 2.92 -7.38 9.73
CA LEU A 301 2.12 -6.16 9.86
C LEU A 301 1.10 -6.24 11.00
N VAL A 302 0.36 -7.35 11.09
CA VAL A 302 -0.79 -7.44 11.98
C VAL A 302 -0.46 -8.04 13.35
N GLY A 303 0.63 -8.83 13.47
CA GLY A 303 0.93 -9.58 14.69
C GLY A 303 -0.27 -10.42 15.13
N ASP A 304 -0.62 -10.35 16.41
CA ASP A 304 -1.77 -11.06 16.99
C ASP A 304 -3.09 -10.29 16.88
N ALA A 305 -3.10 -9.13 16.18
CA ALA A 305 -4.26 -8.24 16.11
C ALA A 305 -5.23 -8.59 14.97
N ALA A 306 -5.08 -9.74 14.33
CA ALA A 306 -5.97 -10.24 13.28
C ALA A 306 -6.08 -11.76 13.33
N VAL A 307 -7.12 -12.29 12.71
CA VAL A 307 -7.22 -13.74 12.46
C VAL A 307 -6.57 -14.05 11.12
N LEU A 308 -5.51 -14.86 11.15
CA LEU A 308 -4.81 -15.30 9.95
C LEU A 308 -5.32 -16.67 9.49
N VAL A 309 -5.51 -16.80 8.16
CA VAL A 309 -5.97 -18.05 7.53
C VAL A 309 -5.06 -18.38 6.31
N PRO A 310 -4.93 -19.67 5.94
CA PRO A 310 -4.18 -20.06 4.76
C PRO A 310 -4.81 -19.47 3.48
N TYR A 311 -3.97 -19.01 2.54
CA TYR A 311 -4.47 -18.60 1.22
C TYR A 311 -5.01 -19.80 0.43
N GLY A 312 -6.16 -19.61 -0.22
CA GLY A 312 -6.79 -20.63 -1.07
C GLY A 312 -7.66 -21.63 -0.30
N ASP A 313 -7.88 -21.42 1.00
CA ASP A 313 -8.83 -22.17 1.83
C ASP A 313 -10.08 -21.32 2.12
N PRO A 314 -11.11 -21.38 1.25
CA PRO A 314 -12.37 -20.65 1.46
C PRO A 314 -13.12 -21.11 2.72
N GLY A 315 -13.02 -22.39 3.10
CA GLY A 315 -13.67 -22.91 4.30
C GLY A 315 -13.02 -22.36 5.58
N ALA A 316 -11.68 -22.27 5.66
CA ALA A 316 -11.00 -21.61 6.78
C ALA A 316 -11.40 -20.13 6.87
N LEU A 317 -11.46 -19.43 5.74
CA LEU A 317 -11.89 -18.03 5.68
C LEU A 317 -13.34 -17.88 6.16
N ALA A 318 -14.24 -18.74 5.67
CA ALA A 318 -15.65 -18.72 6.06
C ALA A 318 -15.81 -18.94 7.56
N ARG A 319 -15.19 -19.98 8.11
CA ARG A 319 -15.24 -20.30 9.55
C ARG A 319 -14.68 -19.16 10.42
N ALA A 320 -13.55 -18.55 10.02
CA ALA A 320 -12.95 -17.46 10.77
C ALA A 320 -13.89 -16.25 10.85
N VAL A 321 -14.50 -15.87 9.73
CA VAL A 321 -15.49 -14.78 9.68
C VAL A 321 -16.72 -15.12 10.52
N SER A 322 -17.30 -16.32 10.35
CA SER A 322 -18.50 -16.75 11.10
C SER A 322 -18.25 -16.78 12.62
N ALA A 323 -17.07 -17.24 13.04
CA ALA A 323 -16.68 -17.23 14.46
C ALA A 323 -16.62 -15.81 15.02
N LEU A 324 -16.04 -14.86 14.27
CA LEU A 324 -16.01 -13.45 14.68
C LEU A 324 -17.42 -12.83 14.69
N LEU A 325 -18.29 -13.16 13.75
CA LEU A 325 -19.66 -12.65 13.75
C LEU A 325 -20.45 -13.16 14.97
N ALA A 326 -20.21 -14.38 15.40
CA ALA A 326 -20.86 -14.99 16.58
C ALA A 326 -20.31 -14.45 17.91
N ASP A 327 -19.10 -13.87 17.94
CA ASP A 327 -18.43 -13.43 19.17
C ASP A 327 -18.09 -11.93 19.14
N PRO A 328 -19.02 -11.06 19.60
CA PRO A 328 -18.76 -9.61 19.70
C PRO A 328 -17.59 -9.26 20.64
N GLY A 329 -17.38 -10.05 21.70
CA GLY A 329 -16.27 -9.85 22.64
C GLY A 329 -14.93 -10.03 21.94
N ARG A 330 -14.77 -11.14 21.20
CA ARG A 330 -13.56 -11.39 20.41
C ARG A 330 -13.32 -10.31 19.34
N ARG A 331 -14.38 -9.81 18.70
CA ARG A 331 -14.23 -8.66 17.77
C ARG A 331 -13.72 -7.41 18.47
N ALA A 332 -14.23 -7.10 19.65
CA ALA A 332 -13.79 -5.95 20.45
C ALA A 332 -12.34 -6.08 20.89
N ASP A 333 -11.91 -7.28 21.30
CA ASP A 333 -10.52 -7.56 21.68
C ASP A 333 -9.56 -7.36 20.51
N LEU A 334 -9.90 -7.91 19.33
CA LEU A 334 -9.10 -7.72 18.10
C LEU A 334 -9.06 -6.25 17.66
N ALA A 335 -10.18 -5.52 17.80
CA ALA A 335 -10.25 -4.11 17.51
C ALA A 335 -9.33 -3.29 18.42
N ALA A 336 -9.27 -3.62 19.72
CA ALA A 336 -8.37 -2.98 20.67
C ALA A 336 -6.90 -3.33 20.38
N ALA A 337 -6.58 -4.61 20.17
CA ALA A 337 -5.26 -5.08 19.78
C ALA A 337 -4.80 -4.42 18.46
N GLY A 338 -5.71 -4.26 17.48
CA GLY A 338 -5.45 -3.60 16.21
C GLY A 338 -5.00 -2.15 16.37
N ARG A 339 -5.66 -1.38 17.22
CA ARG A 339 -5.25 0.00 17.50
C ARG A 339 -3.88 0.07 18.19
N ILE A 340 -3.60 -0.85 19.12
CA ILE A 340 -2.29 -0.93 19.78
C ILE A 340 -1.20 -1.28 18.76
N GLN A 341 -1.43 -2.29 17.92
CA GLN A 341 -0.50 -2.68 16.86
C GLN A 341 -0.26 -1.54 15.88
N ALA A 342 -1.30 -0.82 15.46
CA ALA A 342 -1.21 0.30 14.55
C ALA A 342 -0.39 1.48 15.12
N ALA A 343 -0.39 1.67 16.44
CA ALA A 343 0.41 2.68 17.12
C ALA A 343 1.92 2.38 17.10
N THR A 344 2.32 1.14 16.83
CA THR A 344 3.74 0.75 16.70
C THR A 344 4.32 1.04 15.32
N TRP A 345 3.49 1.32 14.31
CA TRP A 345 3.97 1.53 12.96
C TRP A 345 4.56 2.93 12.76
N PRO A 346 5.54 3.08 11.86
CA PRO A 346 6.11 4.37 11.56
C PRO A 346 5.04 5.34 11.03
N SER A 347 5.19 6.59 11.37
CA SER A 347 4.42 7.71 10.81
C SER A 347 4.91 8.06 9.39
N GLU A 348 4.18 8.94 8.71
CA GLU A 348 4.65 9.50 7.43
C GLU A 348 5.96 10.26 7.59
N ASP A 349 6.12 10.99 8.69
CA ASP A 349 7.34 11.72 9.04
C ASP A 349 8.53 10.78 9.29
N ASP A 350 8.33 9.65 9.97
CA ASP A 350 9.34 8.61 10.16
C ASP A 350 9.77 8.00 8.83
N THR A 351 8.82 7.74 7.94
CA THR A 351 9.09 7.24 6.59
C THR A 351 9.94 8.24 5.79
N VAL A 352 9.60 9.52 5.83
CA VAL A 352 10.37 10.59 5.17
C VAL A 352 11.76 10.71 5.76
N ALA A 353 11.88 10.70 7.09
CA ALA A 353 13.17 10.78 7.78
C ALA A 353 14.08 9.60 7.41
N GLN A 354 13.53 8.39 7.37
CA GLN A 354 14.27 7.19 6.96
C GLN A 354 14.76 7.28 5.51
N VAL A 355 13.93 7.73 4.59
CA VAL A 355 14.32 7.88 3.18
C VAL A 355 15.39 8.96 3.03
N LEU A 356 15.23 10.08 3.74
CA LEU A 356 16.22 11.17 3.71
C LEU A 356 17.58 10.72 4.27
N SER A 357 17.58 9.96 5.35
CA SER A 357 18.81 9.38 5.91
C SER A 357 19.56 8.49 4.90
N VAL A 358 18.83 7.71 4.10
CA VAL A 358 19.42 6.92 3.01
C VAL A 358 20.04 7.82 1.93
N TYR A 359 19.39 8.92 1.57
CA TYR A 359 19.93 9.86 0.60
C TYR A 359 21.19 10.54 1.11
N ASP A 360 21.19 11.00 2.35
CA ASP A 360 22.36 11.66 2.97
C ASP A 360 23.57 10.71 3.02
N GLU A 361 23.35 9.44 3.41
CA GLU A 361 24.40 8.41 3.43
C GLU A 361 24.98 8.17 2.02
N LEU A 362 24.14 8.12 0.99
CA LEU A 362 24.60 7.95 -0.40
C LEU A 362 25.40 9.17 -0.90
N MET A 363 25.02 10.36 -0.49
CA MET A 363 25.73 11.60 -0.84
C MET A 363 27.07 11.70 -0.12
N GLU A 364 27.19 11.18 1.10
CA GLU A 364 28.46 11.10 1.83
C GLU A 364 29.43 10.11 1.18
N ARG A 365 28.93 8.96 0.75
CA ARG A 365 29.75 7.93 0.04
C ARG A 365 30.21 8.37 -1.36
N ALA A 366 29.53 9.33 -1.97
CA ALA A 366 29.87 9.83 -3.31
C ALA A 366 30.96 10.92 -3.31
N ARG A 367 31.36 11.40 -2.14
CA ARG A 367 32.45 12.36 -1.92
C ARG A 367 33.78 11.65 -1.76
#